data_5de7e6725b9afb663ff90be07874a542
#
_entry.id   5de7e6725b9afb663ff90be07874a542
#
_cell.length_a   1.000
_cell.length_b   1.000
_cell.length_c   1.000
_cell.angle_alpha   90.00
_cell.angle_beta   90.00
_cell.angle_gamma   90.00
#
_symmetry.space_group_name_H-M   'P 1'
#
loop_
_entity.id
_entity.type
_entity.pdbx_description
1 polymer ?
#
loop_
_entity_poly.entity_id
_entity_poly.type
_entity_poly.pdbx_seq_one_letter_code
_entity_poly.pdbx_strand_id
1 'polypeptide(L)'
;MGLSAEEIAHSLEHGINITTERYQARSVCDRRIVTIASKGENGKATSVALQTVMSEPGTKALIMLLSDGHMAENADEVEYPGWLYLTDYELLDDPSVKEIVLVGATADEQALRLRLAGVPAEKITKVAGWEDAVNAVHPMEADATYIAFAVSNVGIASKAADALAKRIEEADGER
;
A
#
# COMPACT_ATOMS: atom_id res chain seq x y z
N MET A 1 -39.16 8.74 -6.11
CA MET A 1 -39.27 8.56 -4.66
C MET A 1 -37.86 8.72 -4.10
N GLY A 2 -37.63 9.67 -3.22
CA GLY A 2 -36.34 9.85 -2.55
C GLY A 2 -36.43 9.36 -1.11
N LEU A 3 -35.28 8.99 -0.53
CA LEU A 3 -35.20 8.62 0.87
C LEU A 3 -35.40 9.87 1.75
N SER A 4 -36.09 9.74 2.87
CA SER A 4 -36.21 10.79 3.88
C SER A 4 -34.86 11.02 4.58
N ALA A 5 -34.69 12.17 5.21
CA ALA A 5 -33.47 12.47 5.98
C ALA A 5 -33.22 11.45 7.11
N GLU A 6 -34.29 10.91 7.73
CA GLU A 6 -34.21 9.88 8.77
C GLU A 6 -33.74 8.54 8.20
N GLU A 7 -34.25 8.13 7.03
CA GLU A 7 -33.81 6.92 6.33
C GLU A 7 -32.35 7.03 5.89
N ILE A 8 -31.93 8.22 5.44
CA ILE A 8 -30.54 8.49 5.08
C ILE A 8 -29.66 8.39 6.35
N ALA A 9 -30.04 9.05 7.44
CA ALA A 9 -29.29 9.00 8.69
C ALA A 9 -29.19 7.56 9.24
N HIS A 10 -30.30 6.82 9.23
CA HIS A 10 -30.33 5.41 9.66
C HIS A 10 -29.46 4.53 8.78
N SER A 11 -29.47 4.73 7.46
CA SER A 11 -28.62 4.01 6.53
C SER A 11 -27.14 4.36 6.73
N LEU A 12 -26.81 5.61 7.07
CA LEU A 12 -25.44 6.03 7.37
C LEU A 12 -24.94 5.44 8.69
N GLU A 13 -25.80 5.32 9.68
CA GLU A 13 -25.44 4.77 11.00
C GLU A 13 -25.37 3.23 11.01
N HIS A 14 -26.18 2.54 10.21
CA HIS A 14 -26.38 1.09 10.34
C HIS A 14 -26.24 0.30 9.03
N GLY A 15 -26.21 0.98 7.90
CA GLY A 15 -26.31 0.34 6.56
C GLY A 15 -25.18 0.59 5.59
N ILE A 16 -24.25 1.49 5.90
CA ILE A 16 -23.04 1.60 5.10
C ILE A 16 -22.05 0.57 5.60
N ASN A 17 -22.09 -0.58 4.99
CA ASN A 17 -20.91 -1.43 4.91
C ASN A 17 -19.90 -0.66 4.06
N ILE A 18 -19.16 0.26 4.68
CA ILE A 18 -17.95 0.80 4.07
C ILE A 18 -17.11 -0.45 3.84
N THR A 19 -16.97 -0.81 2.58
CA THR A 19 -16.20 -1.99 2.21
C THR A 19 -14.87 -1.90 2.92
N THR A 20 -14.71 -2.73 3.95
CA THR A 20 -13.49 -2.87 4.77
C THR A 20 -12.30 -3.31 3.91
N GLU A 21 -12.53 -3.55 2.63
CA GLU A 21 -11.52 -3.88 1.61
C GLU A 21 -10.50 -2.76 1.35
N ARG A 22 -10.86 -1.49 1.65
CA ARG A 22 -9.95 -0.35 1.40
C ARG A 22 -8.92 -0.13 2.49
N TYR A 23 -9.19 -0.58 3.70
CA TYR A 23 -8.26 -0.56 4.82
C TYR A 23 -8.52 -1.78 5.68
N GLN A 24 -7.55 -2.65 5.77
CA GLN A 24 -7.60 -3.81 6.65
C GLN A 24 -6.31 -3.86 7.46
N ALA A 25 -6.44 -4.07 8.75
CA ALA A 25 -5.31 -4.27 9.64
C ALA A 25 -5.48 -5.58 10.39
N ARG A 26 -4.42 -6.37 10.45
CA ARG A 26 -4.36 -7.59 11.26
C ARG A 26 -3.06 -7.65 12.02
N SER A 27 -3.10 -8.25 13.19
CA SER A 27 -1.91 -8.57 13.98
C SER A 27 -1.50 -10.02 13.69
N VAL A 28 -0.21 -10.22 13.53
CA VAL A 28 0.42 -11.54 13.36
C VAL A 28 1.61 -11.56 14.31
N CYS A 29 1.55 -12.41 15.33
CA CYS A 29 2.48 -12.37 16.46
C CYS A 29 2.52 -10.94 17.06
N ASP A 30 3.69 -10.30 17.14
CA ASP A 30 3.88 -8.94 17.63
C ASP A 30 3.96 -7.88 16.50
N ARG A 31 3.63 -8.27 15.26
CA ARG A 31 3.69 -7.41 14.06
C ARG A 31 2.31 -7.12 13.51
N ARG A 32 2.21 -5.99 12.80
CA ARG A 32 0.97 -5.61 12.11
C ARG A 32 1.17 -5.68 10.60
N ILE A 33 0.15 -6.19 9.90
CA ILE A 33 0.04 -6.10 8.45
C ILE A 33 -1.17 -5.23 8.16
N VAL A 34 -0.97 -4.21 7.36
CA VAL A 34 -2.03 -3.26 6.98
C VAL A 34 -2.10 -3.18 5.46
N THR A 35 -3.27 -3.45 4.90
CA THR A 35 -3.54 -3.18 3.49
C THR A 35 -4.33 -1.88 3.37
N ILE A 36 -3.91 -0.99 2.47
CA ILE A 36 -4.56 0.31 2.25
C ILE A 36 -4.71 0.57 0.75
N ALA A 37 -5.96 0.75 0.33
CA ALA A 37 -6.27 1.01 -1.06
C ALA A 37 -6.13 2.49 -1.41
N SER A 38 -5.50 2.75 -2.54
CA SER A 38 -5.53 4.01 -3.25
C SER A 38 -6.37 3.85 -4.52
N LYS A 39 -7.02 4.91 -4.99
CA LYS A 39 -7.56 4.92 -6.33
C LYS A 39 -6.37 4.99 -7.30
N GLY A 40 -6.21 4.01 -8.17
CA GLY A 40 -5.14 3.99 -9.18
C GLY A 40 -5.07 5.29 -9.99
N GLU A 41 -3.90 5.64 -10.47
CA GLU A 41 -3.61 6.83 -11.27
C GLU A 41 -4.08 8.16 -10.65
N ASN A 42 -4.10 8.24 -9.33
CA ASN A 42 -4.62 9.41 -8.61
C ASN A 42 -3.69 9.84 -7.47
N GLY A 43 -2.87 10.86 -7.73
CA GLY A 43 -1.90 11.39 -6.77
C GLY A 43 -2.53 11.80 -5.44
N LYS A 44 -3.70 12.46 -5.47
CA LYS A 44 -4.38 12.89 -4.24
C LYS A 44 -4.86 11.71 -3.39
N ALA A 45 -5.43 10.68 -4.03
CA ALA A 45 -5.89 9.48 -3.31
C ALA A 45 -4.70 8.72 -2.72
N THR A 46 -3.58 8.65 -3.45
CA THR A 46 -2.35 8.05 -2.96
C THR A 46 -1.75 8.86 -1.80
N SER A 47 -1.72 10.20 -1.90
CA SER A 47 -1.28 11.06 -0.79
C SER A 47 -2.10 10.84 0.48
N VAL A 48 -3.43 10.72 0.38
CA VAL A 48 -4.29 10.44 1.53
C VAL A 48 -3.99 9.06 2.13
N ALA A 49 -3.75 8.03 1.30
CA ALA A 49 -3.35 6.73 1.79
C ALA A 49 -2.00 6.80 2.53
N LEU A 50 -1.01 7.50 1.97
CA LEU A 50 0.30 7.70 2.62
C LEU A 50 0.19 8.52 3.91
N GLN A 51 -0.63 9.57 3.95
CA GLN A 51 -0.91 10.32 5.19
C GLN A 51 -1.49 9.42 6.27
N THR A 52 -2.41 8.51 5.91
CA THR A 52 -2.98 7.54 6.83
C THR A 52 -1.89 6.62 7.38
N VAL A 53 -1.03 6.07 6.51
CA VAL A 53 0.13 5.26 6.93
C VAL A 53 1.03 6.04 7.89
N MET A 54 1.35 7.30 7.57
CA MET A 54 2.27 8.09 8.38
C MET A 54 1.68 8.61 9.69
N SER A 55 0.34 8.67 9.81
CA SER A 55 -0.35 9.01 11.07
C SER A 55 -0.31 7.87 12.10
N GLU A 56 -0.08 6.64 11.67
CA GLU A 56 0.03 5.48 12.56
C GLU A 56 1.36 5.49 13.32
N PRO A 57 1.39 5.07 14.60
CA PRO A 57 2.62 5.02 15.38
C PRO A 57 3.57 3.91 14.93
N GLY A 58 4.82 3.98 15.38
CA GLY A 58 5.82 2.93 15.18
C GLY A 58 6.56 2.99 13.84
N THR A 59 7.48 2.06 13.66
CA THR A 59 8.29 1.92 12.45
C THR A 59 7.53 1.19 11.36
N LYS A 60 7.84 1.51 10.10
CA LYS A 60 7.05 1.09 8.93
C LYS A 60 7.94 0.49 7.85
N ALA A 61 7.52 -0.65 7.32
CA ALA A 61 7.93 -1.15 6.00
C ALA A 61 6.76 -0.98 5.03
N LEU A 62 7.03 -0.63 3.78
CA LEU A 62 5.99 -0.42 2.77
C LEU A 62 6.22 -1.34 1.57
N ILE A 63 5.12 -1.92 1.07
CA ILE A 63 5.03 -2.54 -0.26
C ILE A 63 4.05 -1.69 -1.06
N MET A 64 4.46 -1.19 -2.22
CA MET A 64 3.65 -0.30 -3.05
C MET A 64 3.25 -1.00 -4.35
N LEU A 65 2.01 -1.47 -4.41
CA LEU A 65 1.36 -2.14 -5.55
C LEU A 65 0.50 -1.12 -6.32
N LEU A 66 1.10 -0.01 -6.74
CA LEU A 66 0.38 1.14 -7.29
C LEU A 66 0.24 1.12 -8.81
N SER A 67 0.99 0.28 -9.53
CA SER A 67 0.80 0.08 -10.98
C SER A 67 -0.57 -0.52 -11.25
N ASP A 68 -1.27 -0.03 -12.27
CA ASP A 68 -2.57 -0.59 -12.65
C ASP A 68 -2.38 -1.98 -13.27
N GLY A 69 -3.15 -2.98 -12.77
CA GLY A 69 -3.10 -4.35 -13.27
C GLY A 69 -3.51 -4.50 -14.74
N HIS A 70 -4.30 -3.54 -15.28
CA HIS A 70 -4.70 -3.55 -16.69
C HIS A 70 -3.51 -3.41 -17.64
N MET A 71 -2.44 -2.76 -17.21
CA MET A 71 -1.22 -2.57 -18.00
C MET A 71 -0.47 -3.89 -18.26
N ALA A 72 -0.60 -4.88 -17.36
CA ALA A 72 0.03 -6.18 -17.54
C ALA A 72 -0.69 -7.05 -18.60
N GLU A 73 -1.95 -6.73 -18.90
CA GLU A 73 -2.79 -7.49 -19.82
C GLU A 73 -2.77 -6.92 -21.26
N ASN A 74 -2.47 -5.63 -21.41
CA ASN A 74 -2.48 -4.91 -22.70
C ASN A 74 -1.10 -4.30 -22.98
N ALA A 75 -0.26 -5.03 -23.70
CA ALA A 75 1.12 -4.60 -24.02
C ALA A 75 1.22 -3.27 -24.81
N ASP A 76 0.11 -2.80 -25.36
CA ASP A 76 0.03 -1.57 -26.17
C ASP A 76 -0.44 -0.35 -25.34
N GLU A 77 -0.84 -0.55 -24.07
CA GLU A 77 -1.25 0.55 -23.20
C GLU A 77 -0.07 1.02 -22.35
N VAL A 78 0.22 2.30 -22.38
CA VAL A 78 1.26 2.93 -21.53
C VAL A 78 0.59 3.73 -20.44
N GLU A 79 0.82 3.34 -19.19
CA GLU A 79 0.36 4.12 -18.04
C GLU A 79 0.99 5.52 -18.07
N TYR A 80 0.17 6.55 -17.91
CA TYR A 80 0.67 7.91 -17.79
C TYR A 80 1.15 8.18 -16.36
N PRO A 81 2.47 8.23 -16.10
CA PRO A 81 3.00 8.30 -14.74
C PRO A 81 2.93 9.72 -14.14
N GLY A 82 2.35 10.70 -14.83
CA GLY A 82 2.30 12.09 -14.38
C GLY A 82 1.63 12.30 -13.02
N TRP A 83 0.69 11.44 -12.65
CA TRP A 83 0.03 11.48 -11.34
C TRP A 83 0.98 11.22 -10.16
N LEU A 84 2.09 10.51 -10.39
CA LEU A 84 3.12 10.26 -9.38
C LEU A 84 3.74 11.58 -8.88
N TYR A 85 3.85 12.58 -9.75
CA TYR A 85 4.39 13.89 -9.41
C TYR A 85 3.42 14.76 -8.61
N LEU A 86 2.15 14.35 -8.54
CA LEU A 86 1.10 14.98 -7.72
C LEU A 86 0.90 14.26 -6.38
N THR A 87 1.70 13.23 -6.09
CA THR A 87 1.66 12.47 -4.84
C THR A 87 2.68 13.04 -3.85
N ASP A 88 2.25 13.19 -2.60
CA ASP A 88 3.07 13.72 -1.49
C ASP A 88 4.04 12.66 -0.96
N TYR A 89 4.97 12.22 -1.78
CA TYR A 89 6.00 11.23 -1.40
C TYR A 89 6.98 11.76 -0.36
N GLU A 90 7.05 13.07 -0.17
CA GLU A 90 7.82 13.74 0.86
C GLU A 90 7.48 13.26 2.27
N LEU A 91 6.25 12.75 2.46
CA LEU A 91 5.81 12.11 3.70
C LEU A 91 6.65 10.87 4.07
N LEU A 92 7.23 10.20 3.08
CA LEU A 92 8.02 8.98 3.28
C LEU A 92 9.50 9.26 3.57
N ASP A 93 9.96 10.50 3.47
CA ASP A 93 11.26 10.93 3.98
C ASP A 93 11.21 11.12 5.51
N ASP A 94 10.95 10.03 6.20
CA ASP A 94 10.77 9.98 7.65
C ASP A 94 11.62 8.85 8.26
N PRO A 95 12.24 9.05 9.43
CA PRO A 95 13.04 8.02 10.11
C PRO A 95 12.23 6.77 10.51
N SER A 96 10.93 6.89 10.68
CA SER A 96 10.05 5.75 10.96
C SER A 96 9.87 4.81 9.77
N VAL A 97 10.08 5.29 8.54
CA VAL A 97 10.08 4.46 7.33
C VAL A 97 11.43 3.75 7.20
N LYS A 98 11.42 2.42 7.33
CA LYS A 98 12.62 1.59 7.26
C LYS A 98 12.97 1.19 5.84
N GLU A 99 11.96 0.76 5.08
CA GLU A 99 12.13 0.33 3.70
C GLU A 99 10.85 0.53 2.87
N ILE A 100 11.02 0.62 1.57
CA ILE A 100 9.94 0.75 0.57
C ILE A 100 10.24 -0.20 -0.57
N VAL A 101 9.35 -1.16 -0.80
CA VAL A 101 9.42 -2.10 -1.93
C VAL A 101 8.41 -1.67 -2.99
N LEU A 102 8.90 -1.33 -4.17
CA LEU A 102 8.12 -0.87 -5.31
C LEU A 102 7.90 -2.02 -6.27
N VAL A 103 6.67 -2.20 -6.73
CA VAL A 103 6.27 -3.36 -7.53
C VAL A 103 5.71 -2.94 -8.88
N GLY A 104 6.18 -3.61 -9.94
CA GLY A 104 5.58 -3.56 -11.25
C GLY A 104 6.15 -2.51 -12.19
N ALA A 105 5.41 -2.19 -13.25
CA ALA A 105 5.89 -1.42 -14.39
C ALA A 105 6.30 0.02 -14.04
N THR A 106 5.65 0.66 -13.07
CA THR A 106 5.96 2.04 -12.65
C THR A 106 6.98 2.13 -11.51
N ALA A 107 7.67 1.04 -11.18
CA ALA A 107 8.62 1.03 -10.06
C ALA A 107 9.81 1.98 -10.27
N ASP A 108 10.27 2.16 -11.51
CA ASP A 108 11.37 3.07 -11.84
C ASP A 108 10.98 4.54 -11.65
N GLU A 109 9.81 4.94 -12.14
CA GLU A 109 9.26 6.28 -11.99
C GLU A 109 8.96 6.59 -10.53
N GLN A 110 8.39 5.65 -9.80
CA GLN A 110 8.16 5.79 -8.35
C GLN A 110 9.47 5.96 -7.59
N ALA A 111 10.49 5.15 -7.90
CA ALA A 111 11.81 5.26 -7.28
C ALA A 111 12.46 6.63 -7.55
N LEU A 112 12.36 7.12 -8.79
CA LEU A 112 12.85 8.45 -9.14
C LEU A 112 12.11 9.53 -8.32
N ARG A 113 10.78 9.45 -8.27
CA ARG A 113 9.96 10.43 -7.53
C ARG A 113 10.22 10.40 -6.02
N LEU A 114 10.39 9.22 -5.42
CA LEU A 114 10.77 9.06 -4.01
C LEU A 114 12.12 9.69 -3.72
N ARG A 115 13.11 9.48 -4.59
CA ARG A 115 14.43 10.10 -4.43
C ARG A 115 14.39 11.62 -4.56
N LEU A 116 13.56 12.16 -5.45
CA LEU A 116 13.30 13.60 -5.56
C LEU A 116 12.60 14.17 -4.32
N ALA A 117 11.84 13.33 -3.62
CA ALA A 117 11.18 13.66 -2.36
C ALA A 117 12.11 13.59 -1.13
N GLY A 118 13.37 13.18 -1.31
CA GLY A 118 14.35 13.10 -0.23
C GLY A 118 14.59 11.68 0.32
N VAL A 119 13.77 10.69 -0.08
CA VAL A 119 13.90 9.31 0.43
C VAL A 119 15.25 8.71 0.02
N PRO A 120 16.06 8.23 0.98
CA PRO A 120 17.35 7.61 0.70
C PRO A 120 17.24 6.39 -0.23
N ALA A 121 18.16 6.28 -1.18
CA ALA A 121 18.13 5.23 -2.19
C ALA A 121 18.22 3.82 -1.59
N GLU A 122 18.95 3.68 -0.50
CA GLU A 122 19.13 2.41 0.24
C GLU A 122 17.85 1.90 0.90
N LYS A 123 16.84 2.74 1.07
CA LYS A 123 15.52 2.34 1.56
C LYS A 123 14.60 1.83 0.44
N ILE A 124 14.99 1.97 -0.82
CA ILE A 124 14.12 1.70 -1.97
C ILE A 124 14.57 0.43 -2.69
N THR A 125 13.70 -0.57 -2.74
CA THR A 125 13.89 -1.80 -3.52
C THR A 125 12.84 -1.86 -4.61
N LYS A 126 13.24 -2.29 -5.82
CA LYS A 126 12.33 -2.46 -6.96
C LYS A 126 12.25 -3.94 -7.31
N VAL A 127 11.05 -4.44 -7.55
CA VAL A 127 10.79 -5.84 -7.91
C VAL A 127 9.72 -5.93 -9.00
N ALA A 128 9.72 -7.06 -9.72
CA ALA A 128 8.79 -7.25 -10.82
C ALA A 128 7.38 -7.65 -10.35
N GLY A 129 7.28 -8.51 -9.35
CA GLY A 129 6.03 -9.10 -8.89
C GLY A 129 5.80 -8.97 -7.38
N TRP A 130 4.57 -9.23 -6.97
CA TRP A 130 4.19 -9.16 -5.55
C TRP A 130 4.85 -10.26 -4.71
N GLU A 131 5.10 -11.45 -5.29
CA GLU A 131 5.83 -12.54 -4.63
C GLU A 131 7.24 -12.11 -4.27
N ASP A 132 7.91 -11.44 -5.22
CA ASP A 132 9.26 -10.90 -4.99
C ASP A 132 9.23 -9.81 -3.93
N ALA A 133 8.16 -9.00 -3.87
CA ALA A 133 8.02 -7.96 -2.86
C ALA A 133 7.86 -8.54 -1.45
N VAL A 134 7.04 -9.60 -1.32
CA VAL A 134 6.91 -10.33 -0.06
C VAL A 134 8.26 -10.93 0.37
N ASN A 135 9.08 -11.39 -0.57
CA ASN A 135 10.41 -11.94 -0.27
C ASN A 135 11.44 -10.85 0.06
N ALA A 136 11.35 -9.69 -0.58
CA ALA A 136 12.31 -8.59 -0.41
C ALA A 136 12.10 -7.80 0.88
N VAL A 137 10.85 -7.68 1.35
CA VAL A 137 10.54 -6.92 2.56
C VAL A 137 11.03 -7.63 3.83
N HIS A 138 11.45 -6.86 4.84
CA HIS A 138 11.93 -7.35 6.14
C HIS A 138 10.92 -7.05 7.26
N PRO A 139 9.80 -7.81 7.35
CA PRO A 139 8.69 -7.49 8.24
C PRO A 139 9.06 -7.54 9.72
N MET A 140 10.14 -8.21 10.08
CA MET A 140 10.63 -8.30 11.47
C MET A 140 11.43 -7.05 11.89
N GLU A 141 11.80 -6.17 10.95
CA GLU A 141 12.57 -4.94 11.21
C GLU A 141 11.68 -3.70 11.41
N ALA A 142 10.36 -3.85 11.25
CA ALA A 142 9.37 -2.79 11.45
C ALA A 142 8.23 -3.25 12.34
N ASP A 143 7.58 -2.30 13.02
CA ASP A 143 6.39 -2.59 13.86
C ASP A 143 5.18 -2.94 12.99
N ALA A 144 5.10 -2.39 11.78
CA ALA A 144 4.05 -2.69 10.82
C ALA A 144 4.57 -2.71 9.38
N THR A 145 4.02 -3.63 8.59
CA THR A 145 4.19 -3.65 7.12
C THR A 145 2.90 -3.19 6.45
N TYR A 146 3.00 -2.14 5.65
CA TYR A 146 1.89 -1.56 4.91
C TYR A 146 1.95 -1.99 3.45
N ILE A 147 0.84 -2.49 2.93
CA ILE A 147 0.66 -2.81 1.52
C ILE A 147 -0.27 -1.75 0.94
N ALA A 148 0.31 -0.72 0.32
CA ALA A 148 -0.43 0.32 -0.40
C ALA A 148 -0.69 -0.18 -1.83
N PHE A 149 -1.95 -0.21 -2.27
CA PHE A 149 -2.30 -0.82 -3.55
C PHE A 149 -3.33 0.00 -4.33
N ALA A 150 -3.24 -0.05 -5.66
CA ALA A 150 -4.31 0.41 -6.54
C ALA A 150 -5.53 -0.52 -6.42
N VAL A 151 -6.75 0.03 -6.49
CA VAL A 151 -7.99 -0.76 -6.29
C VAL A 151 -8.08 -1.96 -7.21
N SER A 152 -7.54 -1.88 -8.42
CA SER A 152 -7.41 -3.01 -9.37
C SER A 152 -6.59 -4.19 -8.82
N ASN A 153 -5.69 -3.92 -7.86
CA ASN A 153 -4.79 -4.90 -7.26
C ASN A 153 -5.30 -5.51 -5.94
N VAL A 154 -6.59 -5.34 -5.58
CA VAL A 154 -7.13 -5.81 -4.29
C VAL A 154 -6.88 -7.30 -4.05
N GLY A 155 -7.06 -8.15 -5.06
CA GLY A 155 -6.81 -9.59 -4.97
C GLY A 155 -5.32 -9.92 -4.77
N ILE A 156 -4.44 -9.15 -5.40
CA ILE A 156 -2.98 -9.29 -5.24
C ILE A 156 -2.55 -8.82 -3.84
N ALA A 157 -3.08 -7.70 -3.38
CA ALA A 157 -2.79 -7.18 -2.04
C ALA A 157 -3.21 -8.15 -0.92
N SER A 158 -4.36 -8.82 -1.07
CA SER A 158 -4.80 -9.86 -0.15
C SER A 158 -3.85 -11.06 -0.12
N LYS A 159 -3.44 -11.57 -1.29
CA LYS A 159 -2.47 -12.67 -1.40
C LYS A 159 -1.12 -12.31 -0.79
N ALA A 160 -0.62 -11.09 -1.07
CA ALA A 160 0.62 -10.59 -0.51
C ALA A 160 0.54 -10.50 1.02
N ALA A 161 -0.57 -10.01 1.56
CA ALA A 161 -0.79 -9.94 3.01
C ALA A 161 -0.83 -11.34 3.65
N ASP A 162 -1.46 -12.34 2.99
CA ASP A 162 -1.50 -13.72 3.50
C ASP A 162 -0.12 -14.39 3.46
N ALA A 163 0.63 -14.17 2.39
CA ALA A 163 1.99 -14.70 2.28
C ALA A 163 2.93 -14.05 3.31
N LEU A 164 2.78 -12.75 3.54
CA LEU A 164 3.55 -12.03 4.54
C LEU A 164 3.25 -12.53 5.97
N ALA A 165 1.98 -12.82 6.26
CA ALA A 165 1.59 -13.37 7.55
C ALA A 165 2.29 -14.71 7.83
N LYS A 166 2.32 -15.62 6.87
CA LYS A 166 3.03 -16.90 6.99
C LYS A 166 4.53 -16.70 7.26
N ARG A 167 5.18 -15.77 6.54
CA ARG A 167 6.59 -15.47 6.79
C ARG A 167 6.86 -14.94 8.20
N ILE A 168 5.97 -14.12 8.74
CA ILE A 168 6.10 -13.61 10.11
C ILE A 168 5.92 -14.76 11.12
N GLU A 169 4.93 -15.64 10.92
CA GLU A 169 4.69 -16.81 11.77
C GLU A 169 5.89 -17.77 11.75
N GLU A 170 6.45 -18.05 10.56
CA GLU A 170 7.65 -18.90 10.40
C GLU A 170 8.85 -18.27 11.12
N ALA A 171 9.11 -16.99 10.94
CA ALA A 171 10.23 -16.29 11.57
C ALA A 171 10.09 -16.18 13.10
N ASP A 172 8.87 -16.13 13.62
CA ASP A 172 8.62 -16.11 15.07
C ASP A 172 8.78 -17.50 15.68
N GLY A 173 8.39 -18.55 14.97
CA GLY A 173 8.54 -19.95 15.40
C GLY A 173 9.98 -20.46 15.43
N GLU A 174 10.92 -19.77 14.79
CA GLU A 174 12.36 -20.08 14.78
C GLU A 174 13.14 -19.39 15.92
N ARG A 175 12.48 -18.53 16.72
CA ARG A 175 13.06 -17.83 17.87
C ARG A 175 12.87 -18.57 19.19
#